data_db568e5ccba384027640acc8657fd21f
#
_entry.id   db568e5ccba384027640acc8657fd21f
#
_cell.length_a   1.000
_cell.length_b   1.000
_cell.length_c   1.000
_cell.angle_alpha   90.00
_cell.angle_beta   90.00
_cell.angle_gamma   90.00
#
_symmetry.space_group_name_H-M   'P 1'
#
loop_
_entity.id
_entity.type
_entity.pdbx_description
1 polymer ?
#
loop_
_entity_poly.entity_id
_entity_poly.type
_entity_poly.pdbx_seq_one_letter_code
_entity_poly.pdbx_strand_id
1 'polypeptide(L)'
;MKFRTIALAASITAAATAFAADNNPVLAGFCADPEILYSRQTGKFYLYPTTDGTPGWGGHTFNVYSSDDLVNWKWENTILDLATDDVRWATGNAWAPCIEEKQQPDGSYKYYFYFSGHNPDVDRKTLGVAVADSPTGPFRDLGRPMIDKNIASGQLIDSDVFTDPVSGDTFFYWGNGNLIASRMNPDMTSVSDTKVITPVGGTLDDYAFREGIYVFYRNGKYYFLWSVDDTGAKNYHVAYGTSDSPMGPIKVADNPIVLIQDPENGIYGTGHNSVIQIPGRDEWYIVYHRINRLYTGKDPGVHREVCIDRLEFNPDGTIKQVTPTRKGIQPLKLR
;
A
#
# COMPACT_ATOMS: atom_id res chain seq x y z
N MET A 1 32.53 -41.67 -64.34
CA MET A 1 32.12 -40.29 -63.84
C MET A 1 31.21 -40.47 -62.67
N LYS A 2 31.69 -40.20 -61.47
CA LYS A 2 30.84 -40.27 -60.22
C LYS A 2 30.47 -38.87 -59.82
N PHE A 3 29.17 -38.57 -59.89
CA PHE A 3 28.61 -37.30 -59.41
C PHE A 3 28.48 -37.37 -57.86
N ARG A 4 29.12 -36.44 -57.14
CA ARG A 4 28.91 -36.23 -55.73
C ARG A 4 27.85 -35.15 -55.54
N THR A 5 26.74 -35.51 -54.96
CA THR A 5 25.68 -34.57 -54.51
C THR A 5 26.09 -33.99 -53.19
N ILE A 6 26.28 -32.66 -53.13
CA ILE A 6 26.53 -31.93 -51.88
C ILE A 6 25.14 -31.48 -51.37
N ALA A 7 24.72 -32.02 -50.22
CA ALA A 7 23.54 -31.54 -49.52
C ALA A 7 23.91 -30.35 -48.61
N LEU A 8 23.37 -29.20 -48.94
CA LEU A 8 23.49 -27.99 -48.10
C LEU A 8 22.43 -28.03 -46.99
N ALA A 9 22.80 -28.29 -45.75
CA ALA A 9 21.91 -28.21 -44.61
C ALA A 9 21.82 -26.74 -44.16
N ALA A 10 20.67 -26.09 -44.40
CA ALA A 10 20.38 -24.78 -43.87
C ALA A 10 19.87 -24.95 -42.43
N SER A 11 20.67 -24.56 -41.44
CA SER A 11 20.22 -24.43 -40.04
C SER A 11 19.41 -23.16 -39.84
N ILE A 12 18.11 -23.32 -39.66
CA ILE A 12 17.22 -22.25 -39.25
C ILE A 12 17.34 -22.12 -37.72
N THR A 13 18.11 -21.15 -37.27
CA THR A 13 18.13 -20.71 -35.87
C THR A 13 16.85 -19.88 -35.60
N ALA A 14 15.83 -20.51 -35.04
CA ALA A 14 14.70 -19.79 -34.51
C ALA A 14 15.17 -19.02 -33.25
N ALA A 15 15.32 -17.71 -33.37
CA ALA A 15 15.47 -16.84 -32.22
C ALA A 15 14.12 -16.84 -31.49
N ALA A 16 14.03 -17.60 -30.41
CA ALA A 16 12.91 -17.47 -29.47
C ALA A 16 13.05 -16.11 -28.79
N THR A 17 12.23 -15.14 -29.21
CA THR A 17 12.02 -13.92 -28.42
C THR A 17 11.31 -14.36 -27.15
N ALA A 18 12.04 -14.49 -26.07
CA ALA A 18 11.47 -14.63 -24.74
C ALA A 18 10.69 -13.31 -24.49
N PHE A 19 9.37 -13.36 -24.56
CA PHE A 19 8.57 -12.30 -23.98
C PHE A 19 8.89 -12.27 -22.50
N ALA A 20 9.40 -11.14 -22.00
CA ALA A 20 9.57 -10.96 -20.58
C ALA A 20 8.19 -11.20 -19.91
N ALA A 21 8.15 -12.09 -18.93
CA ALA A 21 6.93 -12.35 -18.18
C ALA A 21 6.45 -11.05 -17.54
N ASP A 22 5.13 -10.85 -17.50
CA ASP A 22 4.53 -9.76 -16.73
C ASP A 22 4.81 -10.00 -15.24
N ASN A 23 5.36 -8.98 -14.56
CA ASN A 23 5.65 -9.04 -13.12
C ASN A 23 4.51 -8.42 -12.28
N ASN A 24 3.52 -7.81 -12.91
CA ASN A 24 2.29 -7.34 -12.27
C ASN A 24 1.11 -8.24 -12.68
N PRO A 25 0.31 -8.78 -11.73
CA PRO A 25 0.39 -8.54 -10.28
C PRO A 25 1.58 -9.26 -9.63
N VAL A 26 2.10 -8.68 -8.52
CA VAL A 26 3.26 -9.23 -7.80
C VAL A 26 2.91 -10.35 -6.83
N LEU A 27 1.65 -10.48 -6.43
CA LEU A 27 1.15 -11.55 -5.56
C LEU A 27 0.17 -12.43 -6.31
N ALA A 28 0.14 -13.71 -5.96
CA ALA A 28 -0.90 -14.63 -6.44
C ALA A 28 -2.18 -14.46 -5.62
N GLY A 29 -3.34 -14.58 -6.28
CA GLY A 29 -4.65 -14.45 -5.66
C GLY A 29 -5.14 -13.01 -5.61
N PHE A 30 -6.21 -12.78 -4.82
CA PHE A 30 -6.79 -11.46 -4.67
C PHE A 30 -6.26 -10.81 -3.39
N CYS A 31 -5.62 -9.68 -3.58
CA CYS A 31 -5.04 -8.87 -2.51
C CYS A 31 -5.21 -7.39 -2.85
N ALA A 32 -5.43 -6.57 -1.83
CA ALA A 32 -5.68 -5.15 -1.99
C ALA A 32 -4.97 -4.31 -0.93
N ASP A 33 -5.08 -2.99 -1.04
CA ASP A 33 -4.68 -2.03 -0.01
C ASP A 33 -3.26 -2.36 0.54
N PRO A 34 -2.24 -2.44 -0.35
CA PRO A 34 -0.96 -2.98 0.01
C PRO A 34 -0.13 -2.00 0.83
N GLU A 35 0.35 -2.44 1.98
CA GLU A 35 1.38 -1.75 2.74
C GLU A 35 2.74 -2.39 2.52
N ILE A 36 3.77 -1.60 2.22
CA ILE A 36 5.13 -2.06 1.99
C ILE A 36 6.10 -1.52 3.04
N LEU A 37 6.92 -2.42 3.58
CA LEU A 37 7.98 -2.11 4.53
C LEU A 37 9.32 -2.63 4.03
N TYR A 38 10.38 -1.82 4.11
CA TYR A 38 11.75 -2.32 4.14
C TYR A 38 12.22 -2.45 5.58
N SER A 39 12.43 -3.67 6.05
CA SER A 39 12.89 -3.90 7.42
C SER A 39 14.41 -3.74 7.51
N ARG A 40 14.86 -2.79 8.35
CA ARG A 40 16.28 -2.59 8.68
C ARG A 40 16.84 -3.75 9.49
N GLN A 41 16.00 -4.42 10.28
CA GLN A 41 16.38 -5.60 11.06
C GLN A 41 16.81 -6.75 10.15
N THR A 42 16.06 -7.00 9.06
CA THR A 42 16.25 -8.19 8.21
C THR A 42 16.92 -7.89 6.89
N GLY A 43 16.91 -6.63 6.43
CA GLY A 43 17.39 -6.22 5.11
C GLY A 43 16.50 -6.67 3.96
N LYS A 44 15.21 -6.97 4.22
CA LYS A 44 14.24 -7.45 3.23
C LYS A 44 13.04 -6.51 3.13
N PHE A 45 12.33 -6.64 2.03
CA PHE A 45 11.01 -6.02 1.85
C PHE A 45 9.91 -6.96 2.36
N TYR A 46 8.87 -6.37 2.94
CA TYR A 46 7.67 -7.06 3.39
C TYR A 46 6.43 -6.37 2.85
N LEU A 47 5.42 -7.15 2.51
CA LEU A 47 4.15 -6.69 1.97
C LEU A 47 3.01 -7.25 2.81
N TYR A 48 2.13 -6.35 3.24
CA TYR A 48 0.98 -6.64 4.09
C TYR A 48 -0.28 -6.14 3.40
N PRO A 49 -0.95 -6.97 2.60
CA PRO A 49 -2.17 -6.57 1.92
C PRO A 49 -3.42 -6.91 2.73
N THR A 50 -4.54 -6.26 2.37
CA THR A 50 -5.87 -6.80 2.62
C THR A 50 -6.05 -8.10 1.86
N THR A 51 -6.58 -9.13 2.50
CA THR A 51 -6.98 -10.38 1.84
C THR A 51 -8.34 -10.19 1.18
N ASP A 52 -8.37 -10.24 -0.14
CA ASP A 52 -9.57 -10.06 -0.98
C ASP A 52 -10.18 -11.40 -1.45
N GLY A 53 -11.22 -11.34 -2.27
CA GLY A 53 -11.92 -12.50 -2.83
C GLY A 53 -13.11 -12.98 -2.00
N THR A 54 -13.39 -12.37 -0.86
CA THR A 54 -14.51 -12.70 0.01
C THR A 54 -15.70 -11.76 -0.27
N PRO A 55 -16.91 -12.26 -0.55
CA PRO A 55 -18.07 -11.41 -0.78
C PRO A 55 -18.34 -10.43 0.35
N GLY A 56 -18.78 -9.20 0.01
CA GLY A 56 -19.10 -8.15 0.96
C GLY A 56 -17.89 -7.63 1.75
N TRP A 57 -16.68 -7.77 1.20
CA TRP A 57 -15.41 -7.42 1.86
C TRP A 57 -15.20 -8.12 3.21
N GLY A 58 -15.75 -9.34 3.35
CA GLY A 58 -15.79 -10.09 4.60
C GLY A 58 -14.49 -10.81 4.98
N GLY A 59 -13.35 -10.46 4.40
CA GLY A 59 -12.05 -11.01 4.78
C GLY A 59 -11.75 -10.82 6.26
N HIS A 60 -11.09 -11.81 6.88
CA HIS A 60 -10.79 -11.80 8.33
C HIS A 60 -9.31 -12.04 8.65
N THR A 61 -8.47 -12.31 7.65
CA THR A 61 -7.04 -12.61 7.86
C THR A 61 -6.12 -11.54 7.30
N PHE A 62 -5.01 -11.32 7.98
CA PHE A 62 -3.87 -10.56 7.45
C PHE A 62 -2.71 -11.51 7.18
N ASN A 63 -2.14 -11.42 5.99
CA ASN A 63 -0.99 -12.20 5.55
C ASN A 63 0.24 -11.31 5.37
N VAL A 64 1.42 -11.92 5.48
CA VAL A 64 2.69 -11.24 5.19
C VAL A 64 3.47 -11.99 4.13
N TYR A 65 4.06 -11.22 3.23
CA TYR A 65 4.95 -11.71 2.17
C TYR A 65 6.31 -11.02 2.30
N SER A 66 7.39 -11.72 1.95
CA SER A 66 8.74 -11.15 1.91
C SER A 66 9.37 -11.22 0.53
N SER A 67 10.26 -10.28 0.23
CA SER A 67 11.05 -10.25 -1.00
C SER A 67 12.43 -9.65 -0.76
N ASP A 68 13.42 -10.11 -1.52
CA ASP A 68 14.76 -9.51 -1.58
C ASP A 68 14.89 -8.50 -2.74
N ASP A 69 13.91 -8.45 -3.66
CA ASP A 69 14.07 -7.75 -4.94
C ASP A 69 12.79 -7.04 -5.48
N LEU A 70 11.71 -6.98 -4.68
CA LEU A 70 10.39 -6.42 -5.00
C LEU A 70 9.61 -7.14 -6.12
N VAL A 71 10.12 -8.22 -6.68
CA VAL A 71 9.46 -9.00 -7.75
C VAL A 71 9.15 -10.42 -7.30
N ASN A 72 10.12 -11.07 -6.67
CA ASN A 72 9.97 -12.44 -6.20
C ASN A 72 9.48 -12.44 -4.75
N TRP A 73 8.17 -12.60 -4.58
CA TRP A 73 7.51 -12.58 -3.28
C TRP A 73 7.23 -13.98 -2.76
N LYS A 74 7.54 -14.19 -1.49
CA LYS A 74 7.28 -15.43 -0.75
C LYS A 74 6.24 -15.16 0.32
N TRP A 75 5.15 -15.92 0.33
CA TRP A 75 4.23 -15.96 1.47
C TRP A 75 4.96 -16.51 2.70
N GLU A 76 4.90 -15.80 3.82
CA GLU A 76 5.54 -16.21 5.06
C GLU A 76 4.54 -16.88 6.00
N ASN A 77 3.47 -16.19 6.37
CA ASN A 77 2.38 -16.72 7.20
C ASN A 77 1.17 -15.77 7.23
N THR A 78 0.11 -16.23 7.92
CA THR A 78 -0.97 -15.38 8.43
C THR A 78 -0.55 -14.81 9.78
N ILE A 79 -0.59 -13.49 9.93
CA ILE A 79 -0.10 -12.78 11.12
C ILE A 79 -1.19 -12.44 12.13
N LEU A 80 -2.43 -12.29 11.68
CA LEU A 80 -3.63 -12.12 12.52
C LEU A 80 -4.84 -12.73 11.82
N ASP A 81 -5.75 -13.31 12.60
CA ASP A 81 -7.05 -13.80 12.16
C ASP A 81 -8.16 -13.26 13.07
N LEU A 82 -8.99 -12.34 12.54
CA LEU A 82 -10.09 -11.69 13.26
C LEU A 82 -11.27 -12.65 13.54
N ALA A 83 -11.27 -13.85 12.97
CA ALA A 83 -12.25 -14.88 13.26
C ALA A 83 -11.83 -15.80 14.41
N THR A 84 -10.69 -15.53 15.07
CA THR A 84 -10.14 -16.30 16.18
C THR A 84 -9.93 -15.43 17.43
N ASP A 85 -9.37 -16.01 18.49
CA ASP A 85 -8.99 -15.30 19.70
C ASP A 85 -7.76 -14.35 19.53
N ASP A 86 -7.17 -14.29 18.35
CA ASP A 86 -6.06 -13.38 18.05
C ASP A 86 -6.49 -11.92 18.25
N VAL A 87 -7.75 -11.60 17.85
CA VAL A 87 -8.34 -10.26 18.01
C VAL A 87 -9.77 -10.41 18.55
N ARG A 88 -9.98 -10.17 19.85
CA ARG A 88 -11.26 -10.45 20.51
C ARG A 88 -12.33 -9.40 20.32
N TRP A 89 -11.94 -8.19 19.92
CA TRP A 89 -12.82 -7.03 19.74
C TRP A 89 -13.31 -6.84 18.30
N ALA A 90 -12.75 -7.59 17.34
CA ALA A 90 -13.14 -7.52 15.92
C ALA A 90 -13.42 -8.93 15.38
N THR A 91 -14.35 -9.02 14.41
CA THR A 91 -14.84 -10.31 13.89
C THR A 91 -14.67 -10.46 12.38
N GLY A 92 -14.21 -9.45 11.67
CA GLY A 92 -14.05 -9.47 10.22
C GLY A 92 -13.73 -8.08 9.69
N ASN A 93 -13.83 -7.90 8.37
CA ASN A 93 -13.40 -6.70 7.67
C ASN A 93 -11.94 -6.34 8.04
N ALA A 94 -11.05 -7.35 7.92
CA ALA A 94 -9.61 -7.19 8.09
C ALA A 94 -9.06 -6.39 6.91
N TRP A 95 -9.03 -5.04 7.04
CA TRP A 95 -8.76 -4.15 5.93
C TRP A 95 -7.59 -3.22 6.16
N ALA A 96 -6.97 -2.84 5.04
CA ALA A 96 -6.05 -1.73 4.86
C ALA A 96 -5.07 -1.57 6.03
N PRO A 97 -4.15 -2.52 6.20
CA PRO A 97 -3.17 -2.44 7.25
C PRO A 97 -2.07 -1.43 6.92
N CYS A 98 -1.43 -0.89 7.95
CA CYS A 98 -0.14 -0.23 7.84
C CYS A 98 0.80 -0.72 8.94
N ILE A 99 2.11 -0.50 8.78
CA ILE A 99 3.10 -1.03 9.71
C ILE A 99 4.28 -0.07 9.91
N GLU A 100 4.78 0.02 11.15
CA GLU A 100 5.98 0.76 11.48
C GLU A 100 7.01 -0.15 12.17
N GLU A 101 8.25 -0.11 11.67
CA GLU A 101 9.41 -0.73 12.32
C GLU A 101 10.10 0.31 13.19
N LYS A 102 10.16 0.09 14.50
CA LYS A 102 10.82 1.00 15.44
C LYS A 102 11.97 0.35 16.19
N GLN A 103 13.17 0.91 16.03
CA GLN A 103 14.31 0.48 16.84
C GLN A 103 14.14 0.96 18.29
N GLN A 104 14.38 0.05 19.22
CA GLN A 104 14.29 0.31 20.64
C GLN A 104 15.64 0.81 21.18
N PRO A 105 15.67 1.45 22.37
CA PRO A 105 16.92 1.95 22.97
C PRO A 105 17.98 0.86 23.23
N ASP A 106 17.58 -0.39 23.38
CA ASP A 106 18.48 -1.54 23.56
C ASP A 106 19.02 -2.12 22.25
N GLY A 107 18.63 -1.52 21.10
CA GLY A 107 19.01 -1.94 19.77
C GLY A 107 18.10 -2.99 19.14
N SER A 108 17.16 -3.57 19.90
CA SER A 108 16.14 -4.47 19.37
C SER A 108 15.12 -3.72 18.49
N TYR A 109 14.24 -4.44 17.83
CA TYR A 109 13.19 -3.88 16.99
C TYR A 109 11.82 -4.32 17.47
N LYS A 110 10.83 -3.42 17.31
CA LYS A 110 9.42 -3.68 17.46
C LYS A 110 8.71 -3.32 16.15
N TYR A 111 7.69 -4.08 15.83
CA TYR A 111 6.81 -3.88 14.69
C TYR A 111 5.41 -3.60 15.20
N TYR A 112 4.86 -2.47 14.78
CA TYR A 112 3.53 -2.02 15.15
C TYR A 112 2.64 -2.11 13.92
N PHE A 113 1.76 -3.09 13.90
CA PHE A 113 0.86 -3.39 12.81
C PHE A 113 -0.52 -2.82 13.13
N TYR A 114 -0.96 -1.82 12.38
CA TYR A 114 -2.26 -1.17 12.55
C TYR A 114 -3.21 -1.69 11.48
N PHE A 115 -4.50 -1.81 11.83
CA PHE A 115 -5.49 -2.40 10.95
C PHE A 115 -6.91 -1.92 11.26
N SER A 116 -7.81 -2.03 10.28
CA SER A 116 -9.24 -1.85 10.45
C SER A 116 -9.90 -3.20 10.70
N GLY A 117 -10.88 -3.23 11.58
CA GLY A 117 -11.70 -4.41 11.85
C GLY A 117 -13.13 -4.04 12.27
N HIS A 118 -14.10 -4.89 11.92
CA HIS A 118 -15.48 -4.72 12.38
C HIS A 118 -15.59 -5.05 13.86
N ASN A 119 -15.97 -4.06 14.67
CA ASN A 119 -16.20 -4.21 16.08
C ASN A 119 -17.71 -4.39 16.33
N PRO A 120 -18.16 -5.59 16.73
CA PRO A 120 -19.58 -5.89 16.91
C PRO A 120 -20.20 -5.15 18.10
N ASP A 121 -19.43 -4.74 19.10
CA ASP A 121 -19.94 -4.02 20.29
C ASP A 121 -20.49 -2.63 19.94
N VAL A 122 -19.97 -2.03 18.88
CA VAL A 122 -20.39 -0.70 18.40
C VAL A 122 -20.94 -0.74 16.97
N ASP A 123 -21.01 -1.92 16.36
CA ASP A 123 -21.49 -2.19 15.00
C ASP A 123 -20.87 -1.25 13.94
N ARG A 124 -19.55 -1.10 14.01
CA ARG A 124 -18.76 -0.29 13.05
C ARG A 124 -17.32 -0.76 12.96
N LYS A 125 -16.58 -0.24 11.96
CA LYS A 125 -15.13 -0.40 11.90
C LYS A 125 -14.47 0.43 12.98
N THR A 126 -13.42 -0.12 13.57
CA THR A 126 -12.52 0.54 14.51
C THR A 126 -11.09 0.19 14.15
N LEU A 127 -10.13 0.99 14.62
CA LEU A 127 -8.71 0.78 14.32
C LEU A 127 -8.04 0.08 15.50
N GLY A 128 -7.30 -1.00 15.19
CA GLY A 128 -6.51 -1.76 16.13
C GLY A 128 -5.03 -1.61 15.92
N VAL A 129 -4.25 -2.11 16.87
CA VAL A 129 -2.81 -2.29 16.74
C VAL A 129 -2.38 -3.59 17.40
N ALA A 130 -1.51 -4.32 16.70
CA ALA A 130 -0.83 -5.51 17.20
C ALA A 130 0.68 -5.32 17.13
N VAL A 131 1.42 -5.90 18.06
CA VAL A 131 2.86 -5.69 18.23
C VAL A 131 3.62 -7.00 18.14
N ALA A 132 4.78 -6.96 17.47
CA ALA A 132 5.70 -8.10 17.32
C ALA A 132 7.16 -7.69 17.45
N ASP A 133 8.04 -8.68 17.59
CA ASP A 133 9.51 -8.50 17.58
C ASP A 133 10.14 -8.85 16.23
N SER A 134 9.30 -9.25 15.25
CA SER A 134 9.70 -9.65 13.91
C SER A 134 8.67 -9.16 12.89
N PRO A 135 9.07 -8.83 11.66
CA PRO A 135 8.13 -8.40 10.61
C PRO A 135 7.13 -9.49 10.21
N THR A 136 7.41 -10.74 10.54
CA THR A 136 6.52 -11.88 10.29
C THR A 136 5.76 -12.35 11.54
N GLY A 137 5.84 -11.60 12.65
CA GLY A 137 5.20 -11.93 13.92
C GLY A 137 5.98 -12.93 14.79
N PRO A 138 5.32 -13.57 15.77
CA PRO A 138 3.89 -13.48 16.04
C PRO A 138 3.46 -12.11 16.54
N PHE A 139 2.40 -11.56 15.94
CA PHE A 139 1.79 -10.32 16.40
C PHE A 139 0.82 -10.57 17.56
N ARG A 140 0.77 -9.64 18.51
CA ARG A 140 -0.14 -9.68 19.65
C ARG A 140 -0.97 -8.41 19.67
N ASP A 141 -2.28 -8.58 19.50
CA ASP A 141 -3.24 -7.49 19.60
C ASP A 141 -3.30 -6.93 21.03
N LEU A 142 -3.65 -5.65 21.18
CA LEU A 142 -3.82 -5.01 22.49
C LEU A 142 -5.02 -5.52 23.29
N GLY A 143 -5.89 -6.34 22.70
CA GLY A 143 -7.13 -6.83 23.30
C GLY A 143 -8.26 -5.79 23.30
N ARG A 144 -8.08 -4.65 22.63
CA ARG A 144 -9.06 -3.57 22.46
C ARG A 144 -8.72 -2.73 21.22
N PRO A 145 -9.68 -2.02 20.65
CA PRO A 145 -9.38 -1.01 19.63
C PRO A 145 -8.41 0.05 20.17
N MET A 146 -7.50 0.52 19.33
CA MET A 146 -6.69 1.70 19.59
C MET A 146 -7.52 2.97 19.42
N ILE A 147 -8.34 3.03 18.37
CA ILE A 147 -9.27 4.14 18.09
C ILE A 147 -10.66 3.56 17.84
N ASP A 148 -11.61 3.90 18.71
CA ASP A 148 -13.02 3.47 18.66
C ASP A 148 -14.01 4.60 18.37
N LYS A 149 -13.53 5.85 18.36
CA LYS A 149 -14.34 7.05 18.13
C LYS A 149 -13.74 7.93 17.05
N ASN A 150 -14.59 8.37 16.14
CA ASN A 150 -14.21 9.34 15.12
C ASN A 150 -14.51 10.77 15.59
N ILE A 151 -13.69 11.72 15.15
CA ILE A 151 -13.89 13.16 15.37
C ILE A 151 -14.61 13.83 14.19
N ALA A 152 -14.86 13.11 13.11
CA ALA A 152 -15.55 13.55 11.90
C ALA A 152 -16.52 12.46 11.41
N SER A 153 -17.31 12.75 10.39
CA SER A 153 -18.09 11.75 9.67
C SER A 153 -17.19 10.79 8.90
N GLY A 154 -17.72 9.63 8.54
CA GLY A 154 -17.00 8.58 7.80
C GLY A 154 -16.59 7.40 8.67
N GLN A 155 -15.96 6.42 8.05
CA GLN A 155 -15.52 5.20 8.71
C GLN A 155 -14.12 5.37 9.35
N LEU A 156 -13.85 4.60 10.42
CA LEU A 156 -12.52 4.44 11.01
C LEU A 156 -11.80 3.33 10.26
N ILE A 157 -11.24 3.67 9.11
CA ILE A 157 -10.50 2.74 8.23
C ILE A 157 -9.28 3.41 7.62
N ASP A 158 -8.45 2.62 6.95
CA ASP A 158 -7.39 3.04 6.06
C ASP A 158 -6.36 3.91 6.75
N SER A 159 -5.78 3.34 7.79
CA SER A 159 -4.73 4.04 8.54
C SER A 159 -3.39 4.01 7.82
N ASP A 160 -2.61 5.06 8.04
CA ASP A 160 -1.20 5.16 7.72
C ASP A 160 -0.41 5.64 8.94
N VAL A 161 0.82 5.17 9.06
CA VAL A 161 1.75 5.54 10.13
C VAL A 161 3.06 6.02 9.51
N PHE A 162 3.47 7.22 9.90
CA PHE A 162 4.67 7.86 9.35
C PHE A 162 5.57 8.40 10.45
N THR A 163 6.81 7.91 10.51
CA THR A 163 7.85 8.50 11.37
C THR A 163 8.62 9.56 10.59
N ASP A 164 8.50 10.80 11.03
CA ASP A 164 9.15 11.94 10.41
C ASP A 164 10.68 11.87 10.55
N PRO A 165 11.44 11.79 9.47
CA PRO A 165 12.90 11.72 9.54
C PRO A 165 13.56 13.03 10.01
N VAL A 166 12.81 14.14 10.09
CA VAL A 166 13.31 15.45 10.55
C VAL A 166 13.20 15.59 12.06
N SER A 167 12.04 15.31 12.62
CA SER A 167 11.79 15.47 14.07
C SER A 167 11.98 14.18 14.86
N GLY A 168 11.84 13.02 14.22
CA GLY A 168 11.78 11.71 14.88
C GLY A 168 10.42 11.40 15.50
N ASP A 169 9.46 12.32 15.42
CA ASP A 169 8.08 12.10 15.87
C ASP A 169 7.34 11.17 14.90
N THR A 170 6.40 10.41 15.41
CA THR A 170 5.54 9.54 14.61
C THR A 170 4.14 10.14 14.52
N PHE A 171 3.53 10.07 13.35
CA PHE A 171 2.19 10.55 13.04
C PHE A 171 1.31 9.40 12.56
N PHE A 172 0.03 9.52 12.81
CA PHE A 172 -0.97 8.51 12.46
C PHE A 172 -2.12 9.17 11.74
N TYR A 173 -2.52 8.61 10.60
CA TYR A 173 -3.55 9.15 9.73
C TYR A 173 -4.61 8.09 9.47
N TRP A 174 -5.85 8.50 9.23
CA TRP A 174 -6.93 7.60 8.84
C TRP A 174 -8.11 8.37 8.27
N GLY A 175 -9.08 7.63 7.73
CA GLY A 175 -10.38 8.17 7.45
C GLY A 175 -10.97 7.78 6.10
N ASN A 176 -12.27 8.02 5.99
CA ASN A 176 -13.06 7.79 4.80
C ASN A 176 -14.00 8.99 4.61
N GLY A 177 -13.78 9.77 3.55
CA GLY A 177 -14.43 11.04 3.30
C GLY A 177 -13.87 12.25 4.07
N ASN A 178 -13.20 12.03 5.20
CA ASN A 178 -12.45 13.04 5.95
C ASN A 178 -11.08 12.48 6.33
N LEU A 179 -10.02 13.21 6.04
CA LEU A 179 -8.67 12.87 6.48
C LEU A 179 -8.47 13.35 7.91
N ILE A 180 -8.11 12.43 8.80
CA ILE A 180 -7.80 12.72 10.19
C ILE A 180 -6.32 12.43 10.41
N ALA A 181 -5.66 13.30 11.16
CA ALA A 181 -4.26 13.15 11.54
C ALA A 181 -4.09 13.33 13.05
N SER A 182 -3.18 12.57 13.60
CA SER A 182 -2.80 12.62 15.01
C SER A 182 -1.30 12.52 15.18
N ARG A 183 -0.79 12.97 16.30
CA ARG A 183 0.54 12.61 16.78
C ARG A 183 0.46 11.26 17.49
N MET A 184 1.31 10.33 17.12
CA MET A 184 1.46 9.07 17.84
C MET A 184 2.21 9.31 19.15
N ASN A 185 1.73 8.76 20.26
CA ASN A 185 2.44 8.79 21.52
C ASN A 185 3.67 7.82 21.49
N PRO A 186 4.65 7.99 22.38
CA PRO A 186 5.86 7.16 22.40
C PRO A 186 5.61 5.65 22.54
N ASP A 187 4.45 5.26 23.10
CA ASP A 187 4.01 3.87 23.25
C ASP A 187 3.61 3.20 21.93
N MET A 188 3.43 3.98 20.86
CA MET A 188 2.97 3.53 19.53
C MET A 188 1.61 2.85 19.55
N THR A 189 0.82 3.02 20.60
CA THR A 189 -0.48 2.36 20.82
C THR A 189 -1.58 3.33 21.25
N SER A 190 -1.28 4.60 21.22
CA SER A 190 -2.21 5.69 21.53
C SER A 190 -1.82 6.97 20.78
N VAL A 191 -2.79 7.87 20.61
CA VAL A 191 -2.61 9.11 19.84
C VAL A 191 -3.00 10.34 20.66
N SER A 192 -2.48 11.50 20.24
CA SER A 192 -2.78 12.83 20.76
C SER A 192 -2.88 13.85 19.62
N ASP A 193 -3.29 15.08 19.93
CA ASP A 193 -3.37 16.21 18.98
C ASP A 193 -4.19 15.88 17.69
N THR A 194 -5.28 15.14 17.87
CA THR A 194 -6.11 14.68 16.75
C THR A 194 -6.88 15.83 16.09
N LYS A 195 -6.79 15.94 14.79
CA LYS A 195 -7.52 16.95 14.00
C LYS A 195 -7.90 16.46 12.61
N VAL A 196 -8.90 17.11 12.02
CA VAL A 196 -9.22 16.94 10.59
C VAL A 196 -8.24 17.78 9.77
N ILE A 197 -7.72 17.22 8.70
CA ILE A 197 -6.92 17.93 7.69
C ILE A 197 -7.72 17.96 6.39
N THR A 198 -8.04 19.18 5.92
CA THR A 198 -8.70 19.35 4.63
C THR A 198 -7.66 19.80 3.60
N PRO A 199 -7.44 19.05 2.53
CA PRO A 199 -6.63 19.53 1.42
C PRO A 199 -7.21 20.81 0.81
N VAL A 200 -6.37 21.76 0.43
CA VAL A 200 -6.76 23.05 -0.12
C VAL A 200 -6.17 23.27 -1.52
N GLY A 201 -6.87 23.99 -2.37
CA GLY A 201 -6.52 24.20 -3.79
C GLY A 201 -7.07 23.10 -4.71
N GLY A 202 -6.98 23.29 -6.01
CA GLY A 202 -7.51 22.38 -7.04
C GLY A 202 -9.04 22.42 -7.16
N THR A 203 -9.58 21.54 -7.98
CA THR A 203 -11.03 21.30 -8.10
C THR A 203 -11.41 20.00 -7.39
N LEU A 204 -12.59 19.96 -6.74
CA LEU A 204 -13.01 18.84 -5.89
C LEU A 204 -13.09 17.49 -6.62
N ASP A 205 -13.43 17.48 -7.91
CA ASP A 205 -13.69 16.26 -8.67
C ASP A 205 -12.42 15.43 -8.92
N ASP A 206 -11.24 16.09 -9.01
CA ASP A 206 -9.98 15.41 -9.36
C ASP A 206 -9.17 14.96 -8.13
N TYR A 207 -9.52 15.44 -6.93
CA TYR A 207 -8.71 15.22 -5.74
C TYR A 207 -9.51 15.04 -4.44
N ALA A 208 -10.83 14.92 -4.50
CA ALA A 208 -11.65 14.72 -3.31
C ALA A 208 -11.13 13.52 -2.49
N PHE A 209 -10.73 13.78 -1.25
CA PHE A 209 -10.27 12.72 -0.37
C PHE A 209 -11.38 11.69 -0.14
N ARG A 210 -11.16 10.48 -0.60
CA ARG A 210 -12.04 9.36 -0.31
C ARG A 210 -11.49 8.52 0.84
N GLU A 211 -10.26 7.98 0.69
CA GLU A 211 -9.65 7.06 1.63
C GLU A 211 -8.18 6.80 1.28
N GLY A 212 -7.53 5.83 1.97
CA GLY A 212 -6.23 5.30 1.59
C GLY A 212 -5.12 6.33 1.62
N ILE A 213 -5.03 7.09 2.71
CA ILE A 213 -3.94 8.06 2.91
C ILE A 213 -2.59 7.36 3.01
N TYR A 214 -1.56 7.93 2.40
CA TYR A 214 -0.17 7.54 2.56
C TYR A 214 0.74 8.78 2.63
N VAL A 215 1.66 8.82 3.59
CA VAL A 215 2.52 9.99 3.81
C VAL A 215 3.99 9.60 3.72
N PHE A 216 4.78 10.38 2.99
CA PHE A 216 6.23 10.25 2.98
C PHE A 216 6.93 11.62 2.89
N TYR A 217 8.21 11.64 3.25
CA TYR A 217 9.05 12.83 3.20
C TYR A 217 10.10 12.71 2.10
N ARG A 218 10.27 13.77 1.31
CA ARG A 218 11.35 13.87 0.31
C ARG A 218 11.78 15.32 0.13
N ASN A 219 13.08 15.57 0.22
CA ASN A 219 13.71 16.86 -0.11
C ASN A 219 13.04 18.09 0.53
N GLY A 220 12.72 18.02 1.81
CA GLY A 220 12.15 19.16 2.55
C GLY A 220 10.64 19.29 2.45
N LYS A 221 9.93 18.34 1.85
CA LYS A 221 8.47 18.34 1.70
C LYS A 221 7.86 17.03 2.18
N TYR A 222 6.68 17.13 2.77
CA TYR A 222 5.80 16.01 3.07
C TYR A 222 4.83 15.83 1.91
N TYR A 223 4.78 14.63 1.38
CA TYR A 223 3.86 14.23 0.31
C TYR A 223 2.73 13.43 0.93
N PHE A 224 1.51 13.81 0.63
CA PHE A 224 0.29 13.14 1.03
C PHE A 224 -0.37 12.59 -0.21
N LEU A 225 -0.48 11.29 -0.31
CA LEU A 225 -1.19 10.58 -1.38
C LEU A 225 -2.49 10.02 -0.81
N TRP A 226 -3.56 10.05 -1.58
CA TRP A 226 -4.84 9.48 -1.17
C TRP A 226 -5.61 8.97 -2.38
N SER A 227 -6.59 8.11 -2.12
CA SER A 227 -7.49 7.60 -3.14
C SER A 227 -8.72 8.49 -3.30
N VAL A 228 -9.16 8.58 -4.54
CA VAL A 228 -10.35 9.30 -5.02
C VAL A 228 -11.31 8.29 -5.62
N ASP A 229 -12.64 8.50 -5.45
CA ASP A 229 -13.71 7.64 -5.90
C ASP A 229 -13.90 6.38 -5.01
N ASP A 230 -14.73 5.44 -5.43
CA ASP A 230 -15.01 4.19 -4.73
C ASP A 230 -14.08 3.07 -5.21
N THR A 231 -13.58 2.24 -4.29
CA THR A 231 -12.62 1.18 -4.60
C THR A 231 -13.11 0.14 -5.61
N GLY A 232 -14.42 0.03 -5.81
CA GLY A 232 -15.03 -0.78 -6.87
C GLY A 232 -15.19 -0.05 -8.21
N ALA A 233 -14.92 1.25 -8.26
CA ALA A 233 -15.04 2.04 -9.48
C ALA A 233 -13.84 1.84 -10.41
N LYS A 234 -14.10 1.79 -11.70
CA LYS A 234 -13.02 1.73 -12.71
C LYS A 234 -12.10 2.94 -12.66
N ASN A 235 -12.63 4.09 -12.27
CA ASN A 235 -11.91 5.35 -12.14
C ASN A 235 -11.30 5.59 -10.77
N TYR A 236 -11.29 4.60 -9.87
CA TYR A 236 -10.55 4.70 -8.60
C TYR A 236 -9.10 5.02 -8.89
N HIS A 237 -8.56 6.10 -8.29
CA HIS A 237 -7.23 6.60 -8.63
C HIS A 237 -6.55 7.27 -7.43
N VAL A 238 -5.27 7.59 -7.56
CA VAL A 238 -4.45 8.25 -6.55
C VAL A 238 -4.22 9.70 -6.92
N ALA A 239 -4.56 10.61 -6.00
CA ALA A 239 -4.20 12.01 -6.05
C ALA A 239 -3.19 12.37 -4.95
N TYR A 240 -2.55 13.55 -5.05
CA TYR A 240 -1.61 14.01 -4.04
C TYR A 240 -1.62 15.52 -3.83
N GLY A 241 -1.08 15.89 -2.68
CA GLY A 241 -0.69 17.24 -2.32
C GLY A 241 0.58 17.23 -1.48
N THR A 242 1.10 18.40 -1.18
CA THR A 242 2.30 18.56 -0.36
C THR A 242 2.07 19.51 0.81
N SER A 243 2.92 19.38 1.82
CA SER A 243 2.93 20.25 3.00
C SER A 243 4.35 20.52 3.48
N ASP A 244 4.52 21.58 4.26
CA ASP A 244 5.74 21.85 5.05
C ASP A 244 5.69 21.20 6.44
N SER A 245 4.60 20.50 6.77
CA SER A 245 4.38 19.85 8.06
C SER A 245 3.67 18.51 7.89
N PRO A 246 4.02 17.47 8.69
CA PRO A 246 3.30 16.20 8.68
C PRO A 246 1.85 16.33 9.17
N MET A 247 1.49 17.43 9.84
CA MET A 247 0.14 17.73 10.31
C MET A 247 -0.60 18.71 9.39
N GLY A 248 -0.12 18.93 8.15
CA GLY A 248 -0.71 19.89 7.22
C GLY A 248 -0.48 21.36 7.59
N PRO A 249 -1.09 22.33 6.88
CA PRO A 249 -2.10 22.11 5.83
C PRO A 249 -1.54 21.50 4.56
N ILE A 250 -2.35 20.74 3.84
CA ILE A 250 -1.98 20.10 2.59
C ILE A 250 -2.39 21.01 1.42
N LYS A 251 -1.45 21.35 0.58
CA LYS A 251 -1.74 22.03 -0.71
C LYS A 251 -1.82 20.96 -1.80
N VAL A 252 -2.98 20.85 -2.44
CA VAL A 252 -3.16 19.98 -3.61
C VAL A 252 -2.24 20.44 -4.74
N ALA A 253 -1.61 19.50 -5.43
CA ALA A 253 -0.74 19.79 -6.55
C ALA A 253 -1.54 20.34 -7.74
N ASP A 254 -0.88 21.15 -8.59
CA ASP A 254 -1.52 21.70 -9.81
C ASP A 254 -1.92 20.58 -10.79
N ASN A 255 -1.16 19.47 -10.81
CA ASN A 255 -1.49 18.23 -11.50
C ASN A 255 -1.54 17.12 -10.44
N PRO A 256 -2.69 16.91 -9.78
CA PRO A 256 -2.75 16.09 -8.58
C PRO A 256 -2.74 14.58 -8.84
N ILE A 257 -3.03 14.12 -10.06
CA ILE A 257 -3.16 12.70 -10.36
C ILE A 257 -1.80 12.02 -10.38
N VAL A 258 -1.57 11.09 -9.46
CA VAL A 258 -0.36 10.26 -9.39
C VAL A 258 -0.51 9.00 -10.23
N LEU A 259 -1.64 8.33 -10.12
CA LEU A 259 -1.92 7.04 -10.75
C LEU A 259 -3.40 6.96 -11.09
N ILE A 260 -3.73 6.59 -12.32
CA ILE A 260 -5.11 6.43 -12.78
C ILE A 260 -5.19 5.25 -13.76
N GLN A 261 -6.40 4.77 -14.01
CA GLN A 261 -6.68 3.68 -14.97
C GLN A 261 -5.99 3.88 -16.34
N ASP A 262 -5.69 2.77 -16.98
CA ASP A 262 -5.25 2.69 -18.39
C ASP A 262 -6.21 1.79 -19.20
N PRO A 263 -7.32 2.33 -19.70
CA PRO A 263 -8.34 1.57 -20.43
C PRO A 263 -7.82 0.91 -21.71
N GLU A 264 -6.83 1.50 -22.39
CA GLU A 264 -6.23 0.95 -23.61
C GLU A 264 -5.54 -0.40 -23.32
N ASN A 265 -4.95 -0.53 -22.14
CA ASN A 265 -4.31 -1.76 -21.66
C ASN A 265 -5.23 -2.59 -20.74
N GLY A 266 -6.50 -2.18 -20.56
CA GLY A 266 -7.48 -2.86 -19.73
C GLY A 266 -7.10 -2.87 -18.25
N ILE A 267 -6.52 -1.79 -17.75
CA ILE A 267 -6.14 -1.58 -16.33
C ILE A 267 -7.13 -0.58 -15.73
N TYR A 268 -7.77 -0.97 -14.63
CA TYR A 268 -8.84 -0.20 -13.99
C TYR A 268 -8.71 -0.23 -12.46
N GLY A 269 -9.29 0.77 -11.80
CA GLY A 269 -9.42 0.84 -10.35
C GLY A 269 -8.07 0.80 -9.63
N THR A 270 -7.14 1.64 -10.11
CA THR A 270 -5.77 1.73 -9.58
C THR A 270 -5.72 2.70 -8.40
N GLY A 271 -5.54 2.20 -7.19
CA GLY A 271 -5.53 3.08 -6.01
C GLY A 271 -5.06 2.40 -4.75
N HIS A 272 -5.30 3.04 -3.63
CA HIS A 272 -4.92 2.64 -2.28
C HIS A 272 -3.46 2.14 -2.24
N ASN A 273 -2.56 3.09 -2.24
CA ASN A 273 -1.14 2.84 -2.43
C ASN A 273 -0.34 2.98 -1.15
N SER A 274 0.79 2.31 -1.13
CA SER A 274 1.97 2.67 -0.35
C SER A 274 3.15 3.03 -1.26
N VAL A 275 4.22 3.59 -0.70
CA VAL A 275 5.41 4.02 -1.45
C VAL A 275 6.66 3.51 -0.74
N ILE A 276 7.63 3.03 -1.52
CA ILE A 276 8.91 2.60 -0.97
C ILE A 276 10.07 3.34 -1.65
N GLN A 277 10.96 3.89 -0.83
CA GLN A 277 12.27 4.35 -1.27
C GLN A 277 13.27 3.22 -1.09
N ILE A 278 14.10 3.00 -2.11
CA ILE A 278 15.19 2.03 -2.00
C ILE A 278 16.27 2.59 -1.06
N PRO A 279 16.70 1.81 -0.07
CA PRO A 279 17.67 2.26 0.92
C PRO A 279 18.95 2.84 0.30
N GLY A 280 19.29 4.08 0.67
CA GLY A 280 20.48 4.79 0.20
C GLY A 280 20.39 5.32 -1.25
N ARG A 281 19.22 5.28 -1.89
CA ARG A 281 19.01 5.76 -3.27
C ARG A 281 17.82 6.72 -3.35
N ASP A 282 17.86 7.71 -4.23
CA ASP A 282 16.66 8.47 -4.63
C ASP A 282 15.93 7.70 -5.75
N GLU A 283 15.51 6.49 -5.42
CA GLU A 283 14.81 5.55 -6.29
C GLU A 283 13.56 5.08 -5.57
N TRP A 284 12.38 5.27 -6.19
CA TRP A 284 11.09 5.15 -5.55
C TRP A 284 10.15 4.26 -6.36
N TYR A 285 9.29 3.55 -5.66
CA TYR A 285 8.25 2.71 -6.25
C TYR A 285 6.93 2.94 -5.54
N ILE A 286 5.84 2.90 -6.32
CA ILE A 286 4.47 2.88 -5.82
C ILE A 286 3.96 1.45 -5.86
N VAL A 287 3.40 1.03 -4.73
CA VAL A 287 2.73 -0.27 -4.56
C VAL A 287 1.26 0.02 -4.40
N TYR A 288 0.41 -0.57 -5.22
CA TYR A 288 -0.99 -0.22 -5.31
C TYR A 288 -1.84 -1.43 -5.68
N HIS A 289 -3.14 -1.36 -5.50
CA HIS A 289 -4.00 -2.38 -6.09
C HIS A 289 -4.65 -1.89 -7.39
N ARG A 290 -5.09 -2.84 -8.21
CA ARG A 290 -5.98 -2.64 -9.36
C ARG A 290 -7.05 -3.72 -9.38
N ILE A 291 -8.15 -3.48 -10.08
CA ILE A 291 -9.19 -4.48 -10.32
C ILE A 291 -8.63 -5.58 -11.22
N ASN A 292 -8.80 -6.84 -10.82
CA ASN A 292 -8.44 -7.97 -11.67
C ASN A 292 -9.26 -7.95 -12.97
N ARG A 293 -8.61 -8.13 -14.10
CA ARG A 293 -9.21 -7.99 -15.44
C ARG A 293 -10.44 -8.87 -15.70
N LEU A 294 -10.54 -10.02 -15.02
CA LEU A 294 -11.66 -10.95 -15.17
C LEU A 294 -12.90 -10.50 -14.38
N TYR A 295 -12.74 -9.53 -13.50
CA TYR A 295 -13.78 -9.05 -12.57
C TYR A 295 -14.17 -7.60 -12.77
N THR A 296 -13.73 -6.93 -13.83
CA THR A 296 -14.07 -5.53 -14.12
C THR A 296 -15.56 -5.23 -14.28
N GLY A 297 -16.39 -6.25 -14.43
CA GLY A 297 -17.85 -6.16 -14.53
C GLY A 297 -18.61 -7.00 -13.50
N LYS A 298 -17.90 -7.67 -12.56
CA LYS A 298 -18.50 -8.53 -11.55
C LYS A 298 -17.73 -8.43 -10.23
N ASP A 299 -18.34 -7.81 -9.24
CA ASP A 299 -17.77 -7.63 -7.90
C ASP A 299 -16.32 -7.08 -7.90
N PRO A 300 -16.04 -5.99 -8.64
CA PRO A 300 -14.68 -5.51 -8.85
C PRO A 300 -14.00 -5.08 -7.55
N GLY A 301 -14.74 -4.55 -6.57
CA GLY A 301 -14.21 -4.06 -5.31
C GLY A 301 -13.62 -5.14 -4.39
N VAL A 302 -13.94 -6.42 -4.62
CA VAL A 302 -13.42 -7.54 -3.82
C VAL A 302 -12.54 -8.50 -4.61
N HIS A 303 -12.17 -8.14 -5.84
CA HIS A 303 -11.30 -8.94 -6.69
C HIS A 303 -10.16 -8.07 -7.23
N ARG A 304 -9.36 -7.56 -6.31
CA ARG A 304 -8.24 -6.66 -6.60
C ARG A 304 -6.92 -7.45 -6.57
N GLU A 305 -5.91 -6.91 -7.20
CA GLU A 305 -4.57 -7.52 -7.29
C GLU A 305 -3.48 -6.47 -7.06
N VAL A 306 -2.41 -6.82 -6.36
CA VAL A 306 -1.32 -5.91 -5.99
C VAL A 306 -0.30 -5.78 -7.12
N CYS A 307 0.08 -4.54 -7.42
CA CYS A 307 1.03 -4.18 -8.47
C CYS A 307 2.11 -3.25 -7.93
N ILE A 308 3.27 -3.23 -8.59
CA ILE A 308 4.39 -2.34 -8.30
C ILE A 308 4.86 -1.70 -9.60
N ASP A 309 4.92 -0.36 -9.63
CA ASP A 309 5.49 0.41 -10.72
C ASP A 309 6.43 1.50 -10.18
N ARG A 310 7.24 2.08 -11.05
CA ARG A 310 8.20 3.10 -10.67
C ARG A 310 7.50 4.43 -10.36
N LEU A 311 7.88 5.08 -9.27
CA LEU A 311 7.47 6.44 -8.92
C LEU A 311 8.62 7.40 -9.22
N GLU A 312 8.38 8.40 -10.06
CA GLU A 312 9.38 9.38 -10.47
C GLU A 312 8.95 10.80 -10.12
N PHE A 313 9.95 11.67 -9.99
CA PHE A 313 9.75 13.08 -9.67
C PHE A 313 10.33 13.97 -10.78
N ASN A 314 9.72 15.12 -10.99
CA ASN A 314 10.26 16.20 -11.79
C ASN A 314 11.38 16.93 -11.02
N PRO A 315 12.23 17.74 -11.69
CA PRO A 315 13.28 18.50 -11.01
C PRO A 315 12.77 19.48 -9.95
N ASP A 316 11.53 19.94 -10.06
CA ASP A 316 10.85 20.81 -9.09
C ASP A 316 10.25 20.06 -7.88
N GLY A 317 10.36 18.74 -7.87
CA GLY A 317 9.83 17.87 -6.82
C GLY A 317 8.39 17.43 -7.04
N THR A 318 7.70 17.87 -8.08
CA THR A 318 6.36 17.34 -8.39
C THR A 318 6.44 15.89 -8.83
N ILE A 319 5.41 15.10 -8.50
CA ILE A 319 5.32 13.69 -8.91
C ILE A 319 5.00 13.63 -10.42
N LYS A 320 5.72 12.81 -11.16
CA LYS A 320 5.32 12.44 -12.52
C LYS A 320 4.19 11.43 -12.44
N GLN A 321 3.13 11.67 -13.19
CA GLN A 321 2.03 10.68 -13.27
C GLN A 321 2.57 9.31 -13.68
N VAL A 322 2.22 8.30 -12.88
CA VAL A 322 2.60 6.91 -13.12
C VAL A 322 1.68 6.30 -14.16
N THR A 323 2.26 5.66 -15.15
CA THR A 323 1.51 4.79 -16.08
C THR A 323 1.46 3.40 -15.46
N PRO A 324 0.28 2.88 -15.08
CA PRO A 324 0.17 1.54 -14.53
C PRO A 324 0.50 0.50 -15.59
N THR A 325 1.25 -0.54 -15.22
CA THR A 325 1.71 -1.53 -16.20
C THR A 325 1.34 -2.97 -15.81
N ARG A 326 1.26 -3.85 -16.81
CA ARG A 326 1.26 -5.31 -16.58
C ARG A 326 2.67 -5.83 -16.39
N LYS A 327 3.63 -5.17 -17.05
CA LYS A 327 5.03 -5.58 -17.03
C LYS A 327 5.64 -5.44 -15.64
N GLY A 328 5.21 -4.46 -14.85
CA GLY A 328 5.82 -4.18 -13.55
C GLY A 328 7.29 -3.81 -13.65
N ILE A 329 8.00 -3.95 -12.55
CA ILE A 329 9.42 -3.65 -12.43
C ILE A 329 10.29 -4.90 -12.66
N GLN A 330 11.58 -4.69 -12.88
CA GLN A 330 12.58 -5.76 -12.90
C GLN A 330 13.11 -6.01 -11.48
N PRO A 331 13.57 -7.25 -11.18
CA PRO A 331 14.17 -7.56 -9.88
C PRO A 331 15.28 -6.57 -9.52
N LEU A 332 15.18 -5.99 -8.34
CA LEU A 332 16.16 -5.02 -7.85
C LEU A 332 17.39 -5.70 -7.29
N LYS A 333 18.55 -5.05 -7.49
CA LYS A 333 19.78 -5.42 -6.80
C LYS A 333 20.04 -4.39 -5.70
N LEU A 334 19.89 -4.78 -4.45
CA LEU A 334 20.18 -3.91 -3.31
C LEU A 334 21.69 -3.71 -3.07
N ARG A 335 22.54 -4.57 -3.65
CA ARG A 335 24.02 -4.51 -3.53
C ARG A 335 24.66 -4.41 -4.91
#